data_e4df677f48354619495da8d98c6d21a7
#
_entry.id   e4df677f48354619495da8d98c6d21a7
#
_cell.length_a   1.000
_cell.length_b   1.000
_cell.length_c   1.000
_cell.angle_alpha   90.00
_cell.angle_beta   90.00
_cell.angle_gamma   90.00
#
_symmetry.space_group_name_H-M   'P 1'
#
loop_
_entity.id
_entity.type
_entity.pdbx_description
1 polymer ?
#
loop_
_entity_poly.entity_id
_entity_poly.type
_entity_poly.pdbx_seq_one_letter_code
_entity_poly.pdbx_strand_id
1 'polypeptide(L)'
;MYYQANELNCHFENPKGQKIDVVFRVSNNDVAFRYILPRQDGKGSVTVTAEETGFRFPQQITTFLCPQSDAMIGWKRTKPSYEEEYKADAPMSDRSQYGHGYTFPCLFRIGDDGWVLVSETGVDSRYCGSRLSDVSEGNLYTIAFPMAEENNGNGTVAPAFALPGATPWRTITVGETLKPIVETTVAWDVVRPLYETKYDYRFGRGTWSWILWQDGSINYDDQVRYIDFAAAMGYEYALIDNWWDTNIGRDRMKSLVEYARSKGVELFLWYSSSGYWNDIEQGPVNHMDNAIIRKREMKWLQSLGVKGIKVDFFGGDKQETMRLYEDILSDADDHGLMVIFHGCTIPRGWERMYPSVQYLPASVYPQYGG
;
A
#
# COMPACT_ATOMS: atom_id res chain seq x y z
N MET A 1 11.26 7.73 20.02
CA MET A 1 11.99 8.56 19.02
C MET A 1 11.23 9.87 18.91
N TYR A 2 11.90 11.01 18.97
CA TYR A 2 11.25 12.33 18.85
C TYR A 2 11.37 12.77 17.39
N TYR A 3 10.21 13.06 16.75
CA TYR A 3 10.20 13.77 15.48
C TYR A 3 10.29 15.27 15.73
N GLN A 4 11.22 15.92 15.04
CA GLN A 4 11.40 17.37 15.09
C GLN A 4 11.50 17.91 13.67
N ALA A 5 10.69 18.90 13.36
CA ALA A 5 10.70 19.59 12.08
C ALA A 5 10.33 21.06 12.26
N ASN A 6 10.82 21.90 11.35
CA ASN A 6 10.28 23.25 11.19
C ASN A 6 9.00 23.18 10.37
N GLU A 7 7.96 23.89 10.77
CA GLU A 7 6.69 23.95 10.04
C GLU A 7 6.43 25.35 9.51
N LEU A 8 6.05 25.42 8.23
CA LEU A 8 5.62 26.67 7.58
C LEU A 8 4.21 26.48 7.05
N ASN A 9 3.31 27.36 7.42
CA ASN A 9 1.94 27.42 6.91
C ASN A 9 1.79 28.63 5.99
N CYS A 10 1.48 28.39 4.72
CA CYS A 10 1.26 29.42 3.70
C CYS A 10 -0.23 29.49 3.36
N HIS A 11 -0.81 30.68 3.42
CA HIS A 11 -2.21 30.91 3.11
C HIS A 11 -2.31 31.67 1.78
N PHE A 12 -3.07 31.13 0.84
CA PHE A 12 -3.27 31.72 -0.47
C PHE A 12 -4.78 31.99 -0.69
N GLU A 13 -5.05 33.10 -1.34
CA GLU A 13 -6.38 33.45 -1.81
C GLU A 13 -6.29 34.01 -3.23
N ASN A 14 -7.11 33.49 -4.13
CA ASN A 14 -7.16 34.00 -5.48
C ASN A 14 -8.14 35.20 -5.59
N PRO A 15 -8.13 35.95 -6.73
CA PRO A 15 -9.02 37.10 -6.89
C PRO A 15 -10.54 36.80 -6.80
N LYS A 16 -10.93 35.54 -6.83
CA LYS A 16 -12.32 35.09 -6.66
C LYS A 16 -12.66 34.71 -5.21
N GLY A 17 -11.75 34.96 -4.25
CA GLY A 17 -11.92 34.60 -2.84
C GLY A 17 -11.78 33.14 -2.51
N GLN A 18 -11.29 32.29 -3.45
CA GLN A 18 -11.04 30.88 -3.19
C GLN A 18 -9.71 30.72 -2.46
N LYS A 19 -9.72 29.93 -1.38
CA LYS A 19 -8.60 29.78 -0.46
C LYS A 19 -7.99 28.39 -0.55
N ILE A 20 -6.67 28.35 -0.41
CA ILE A 20 -5.90 27.11 -0.25
C ILE A 20 -4.72 27.39 0.69
N ASP A 21 -4.48 26.47 1.62
CA ASP A 21 -3.30 26.53 2.47
C ASP A 21 -2.31 25.46 2.05
N VAL A 22 -1.03 25.76 2.19
CA VAL A 22 0.05 24.79 1.99
C VAL A 22 0.85 24.69 3.28
N VAL A 23 0.97 23.47 3.80
CA VAL A 23 1.75 23.20 5.00
C VAL A 23 3.01 22.46 4.60
N PHE A 24 4.17 23.03 4.97
CA PHE A 24 5.47 22.40 4.82
C PHE A 24 6.01 21.95 6.18
N ARG A 25 6.65 20.80 6.21
CA ARG A 25 7.46 20.32 7.32
C ARG A 25 8.85 19.97 6.82
N VAL A 26 9.85 20.54 7.41
CA VAL A 26 11.26 20.38 7.01
C VAL A 26 12.06 19.84 8.19
N SER A 27 12.63 18.67 8.04
CA SER A 27 13.60 18.06 8.95
C SER A 27 15.01 18.06 8.32
N ASN A 28 15.96 17.31 8.89
CA ASN A 28 17.35 17.37 8.42
C ASN A 28 17.51 16.94 6.95
N ASN A 29 16.84 15.87 6.54
CA ASN A 29 16.95 15.30 5.19
C ASN A 29 15.62 15.28 4.45
N ASP A 30 14.51 15.66 5.09
CA ASP A 30 13.19 15.48 4.56
C ASP A 30 12.42 16.79 4.44
N VAL A 31 11.65 16.90 3.37
CA VAL A 31 10.59 17.90 3.19
C VAL A 31 9.29 17.15 2.94
N ALA A 32 8.29 17.43 3.77
CA ALA A 32 6.93 16.98 3.53
C ALA A 32 6.02 18.19 3.34
N PHE A 33 5.10 18.13 2.38
CA PHE A 33 4.11 19.17 2.20
C PHE A 33 2.77 18.59 1.78
N ARG A 34 1.70 19.34 2.08
CA ARG A 34 0.35 19.01 1.65
C ARG A 34 -0.49 20.26 1.48
N TYR A 35 -1.58 20.12 0.74
CA TYR A 35 -2.58 21.15 0.60
C TYR A 35 -3.70 20.96 1.61
N ILE A 36 -4.17 22.06 2.18
CA ILE A 36 -5.38 22.12 2.98
C ILE A 36 -6.39 22.98 2.23
N LEU A 37 -7.58 22.44 2.02
CA LEU A 37 -8.69 23.17 1.45
C LEU A 37 -9.60 23.59 2.61
N PRO A 38 -9.58 24.87 3.02
CA PRO A 38 -10.43 25.37 4.09
C PRO A 38 -11.89 25.39 3.64
N ARG A 39 -12.78 25.57 4.58
CA ARG A 39 -14.22 25.70 4.26
C ARG A 39 -14.42 26.90 3.33
N GLN A 40 -15.10 26.67 2.24
CA GLN A 40 -15.52 27.71 1.28
C GLN A 40 -16.99 28.04 1.52
N ASP A 41 -17.36 29.30 1.36
CA ASP A 41 -18.74 29.73 1.54
C ASP A 41 -19.71 28.94 0.66
N GLY A 42 -20.73 28.37 1.27
CA GLY A 42 -21.76 27.59 0.58
C GLY A 42 -21.33 26.20 0.11
N LYS A 43 -20.09 25.75 0.38
CA LYS A 43 -19.61 24.43 -0.04
C LYS A 43 -19.24 23.55 1.15
N GLY A 44 -19.84 22.37 1.24
CA GLY A 44 -19.54 21.36 2.26
C GLY A 44 -18.52 20.32 1.84
N SER A 45 -18.22 20.21 0.53
CA SER A 45 -17.31 19.22 -0.05
C SER A 45 -16.64 19.76 -1.30
N VAL A 46 -15.59 19.06 -1.74
CA VAL A 46 -14.85 19.36 -2.97
C VAL A 46 -14.51 18.06 -3.69
N THR A 47 -14.43 18.13 -5.02
CA THR A 47 -13.82 17.10 -5.87
C THR A 47 -12.52 17.69 -6.44
N VAL A 48 -11.41 16.99 -6.25
CA VAL A 48 -10.10 17.39 -6.77
C VAL A 48 -9.88 16.66 -8.09
N THR A 49 -9.93 17.39 -9.19
CA THR A 49 -9.81 16.81 -10.54
C THR A 49 -8.37 16.63 -11.02
N ALA A 50 -7.44 17.41 -10.47
CA ALA A 50 -6.02 17.31 -10.76
C ALA A 50 -5.20 17.97 -9.64
N GLU A 51 -3.95 17.60 -9.54
CA GLU A 51 -2.94 18.20 -8.67
C GLU A 51 -1.73 18.58 -9.52
N GLU A 52 -1.47 19.88 -9.64
CA GLU A 52 -0.40 20.45 -10.48
C GLU A 52 0.97 20.47 -9.77
N THR A 53 1.11 19.73 -8.70
CA THR A 53 2.40 19.54 -8.01
C THR A 53 3.43 18.95 -8.97
N GLY A 54 4.56 19.62 -9.13
CA GLY A 54 5.62 19.19 -10.01
C GLY A 54 6.98 19.11 -9.33
N PHE A 55 7.77 18.11 -9.75
CA PHE A 55 9.13 17.88 -9.32
C PHE A 55 10.06 18.04 -10.51
N ARG A 56 10.87 19.11 -10.50
CA ARG A 56 11.81 19.42 -11.56
C ARG A 56 13.22 19.06 -11.14
N PHE A 57 13.89 18.31 -12.00
CA PHE A 57 15.25 17.85 -11.76
C PHE A 57 16.27 18.50 -12.72
N PRO A 58 17.57 18.57 -12.34
CA PRO A 58 18.64 18.98 -13.25
C PRO A 58 18.79 17.98 -14.41
N GLN A 59 19.58 18.33 -15.43
CA GLN A 59 19.67 17.53 -16.65
C GLN A 59 20.44 16.19 -16.49
N GLN A 60 21.39 16.15 -15.59
CA GLN A 60 22.28 14.97 -15.44
C GLN A 60 21.83 14.12 -14.25
N ILE A 61 20.70 13.43 -14.42
CA ILE A 61 20.21 12.48 -13.41
C ILE A 61 19.91 11.12 -14.03
N THR A 62 19.97 10.10 -13.18
CA THR A 62 19.48 8.77 -13.49
C THR A 62 18.40 8.35 -12.49
N THR A 63 17.63 7.35 -12.86
CA THR A 63 16.39 6.99 -12.18
C THR A 63 16.33 5.52 -11.83
N PHE A 64 15.58 5.23 -10.74
CA PHE A 64 15.24 3.89 -10.27
C PHE A 64 13.73 3.89 -10.04
N LEU A 65 12.96 3.75 -11.10
CA LEU A 65 11.52 4.00 -11.11
C LEU A 65 10.74 2.75 -11.56
N CYS A 66 9.83 2.28 -10.72
CA CYS A 66 8.91 1.21 -11.07
C CYS A 66 7.78 1.78 -11.96
N PRO A 67 7.60 1.31 -13.21
CA PRO A 67 6.58 1.84 -14.09
C PRO A 67 5.18 1.44 -13.62
N GLN A 68 4.22 2.34 -13.80
CA GLN A 68 2.80 2.03 -13.64
C GLN A 68 2.32 1.24 -14.86
N SER A 69 1.81 0.03 -14.65
CA SER A 69 1.19 -0.75 -15.72
C SER A 69 -0.19 -0.21 -16.12
N ASP A 70 -0.65 -0.60 -17.31
CA ASP A 70 -2.07 -0.47 -17.66
C ASP A 70 -2.94 -1.18 -16.60
N ALA A 71 -4.14 -0.66 -16.41
CA ALA A 71 -5.11 -1.29 -15.52
C ALA A 71 -5.85 -2.44 -16.22
N MET A 72 -6.26 -3.44 -15.44
CA MET A 72 -7.08 -4.57 -15.89
C MET A 72 -6.45 -5.39 -17.04
N ILE A 73 -5.14 -5.48 -17.08
CA ILE A 73 -4.37 -6.34 -17.97
C ILE A 73 -3.64 -7.45 -17.19
N GLY A 74 -2.91 -8.28 -17.94
CA GLY A 74 -2.11 -9.37 -17.35
C GLY A 74 -2.96 -10.56 -16.90
N TRP A 75 -2.33 -11.43 -16.13
CA TRP A 75 -2.98 -12.63 -15.64
C TRP A 75 -4.22 -12.29 -14.82
N LYS A 76 -5.37 -12.88 -15.19
CA LYS A 76 -6.68 -12.66 -14.55
C LYS A 76 -7.05 -11.18 -14.35
N ARG A 77 -6.51 -10.30 -15.17
CA ARG A 77 -6.73 -8.83 -15.07
C ARG A 77 -6.37 -8.24 -13.70
N THR A 78 -5.28 -8.71 -13.09
CA THR A 78 -4.86 -8.31 -11.74
C THR A 78 -3.94 -7.10 -11.71
N LYS A 79 -3.58 -6.54 -12.87
CA LYS A 79 -2.81 -5.30 -12.91
C LYS A 79 -3.69 -4.07 -12.64
N PRO A 80 -3.16 -3.02 -11.99
CA PRO A 80 -1.78 -2.86 -11.53
C PRO A 80 -1.49 -3.73 -10.30
N SER A 81 -0.30 -4.35 -10.26
CA SER A 81 0.18 -5.12 -9.11
C SER A 81 1.35 -4.45 -8.38
N TYR A 82 1.88 -3.35 -8.95
CA TYR A 82 2.99 -2.55 -8.41
C TYR A 82 4.31 -3.33 -8.29
N GLU A 83 4.48 -4.36 -9.12
CA GLU A 83 5.60 -5.30 -9.13
C GLU A 83 6.25 -5.38 -10.51
N GLU A 84 6.27 -4.26 -11.26
CA GLU A 84 6.84 -4.23 -12.60
C GLU A 84 8.37 -4.14 -12.53
N GLU A 85 9.03 -4.74 -13.53
CA GLU A 85 10.46 -4.59 -13.70
C GLU A 85 10.85 -3.14 -14.02
N TYR A 86 11.98 -2.70 -13.51
CA TYR A 86 12.53 -1.38 -13.79
C TYR A 86 14.03 -1.42 -14.08
N LYS A 87 14.51 -0.47 -14.85
CA LYS A 87 15.93 -0.30 -15.09
C LYS A 87 16.56 0.46 -13.93
N ALA A 88 17.63 -0.11 -13.37
CA ALA A 88 18.50 0.62 -12.47
C ALA A 88 19.35 1.63 -13.25
N ASP A 89 19.52 2.82 -12.69
CA ASP A 89 20.35 3.89 -13.28
C ASP A 89 19.92 4.28 -14.71
N ALA A 90 18.60 4.24 -14.97
CA ALA A 90 18.06 4.59 -16.28
C ALA A 90 18.21 6.11 -16.57
N PRO A 91 18.48 6.50 -17.81
CA PRO A 91 18.47 7.93 -18.18
C PRO A 91 17.09 8.54 -17.91
N MET A 92 17.04 9.78 -17.42
CA MET A 92 15.78 10.48 -17.17
C MET A 92 14.94 10.68 -18.45
N SER A 93 15.57 10.61 -19.63
CA SER A 93 14.88 10.67 -20.91
C SER A 93 14.03 9.44 -21.22
N ASP A 94 14.26 8.32 -20.52
CA ASP A 94 13.46 7.11 -20.70
C ASP A 94 12.02 7.38 -20.26
N ARG A 95 11.09 6.95 -21.10
CA ARG A 95 9.67 7.00 -20.75
C ARG A 95 9.24 5.71 -20.08
N SER A 96 8.19 5.82 -19.27
CA SER A 96 7.60 4.63 -18.62
C SER A 96 7.08 3.64 -19.67
N GLN A 97 7.24 2.36 -19.39
CA GLN A 97 6.93 1.26 -20.30
C GLN A 97 5.49 1.32 -20.85
N TYR A 98 4.55 1.77 -20.03
CA TYR A 98 3.12 1.80 -20.36
C TYR A 98 2.60 3.22 -20.62
N GLY A 99 3.44 4.26 -20.50
CA GLY A 99 3.03 5.65 -20.72
C GLY A 99 2.20 6.27 -19.58
N HIS A 100 2.11 5.61 -18.43
CA HIS A 100 1.32 6.08 -17.27
C HIS A 100 2.15 6.65 -16.13
N GLY A 101 3.46 6.75 -16.33
CA GLY A 101 4.38 7.22 -15.29
C GLY A 101 4.82 6.11 -14.33
N TYR A 102 5.06 6.48 -13.06
CA TYR A 102 5.81 5.65 -12.13
C TYR A 102 5.17 5.61 -10.76
N THR A 103 5.13 4.42 -10.17
CA THR A 103 4.59 4.21 -8.81
C THR A 103 5.54 4.74 -7.75
N PHE A 104 5.01 5.28 -6.66
CA PHE A 104 5.81 5.65 -5.50
C PHE A 104 6.31 4.42 -4.72
N PRO A 105 7.49 4.51 -4.07
CA PRO A 105 8.43 5.63 -4.05
C PRO A 105 9.29 5.70 -5.32
N CYS A 106 9.73 6.91 -5.67
CA CYS A 106 10.53 7.19 -6.85
C CYS A 106 11.92 7.68 -6.45
N LEU A 107 12.97 6.94 -6.82
CA LEU A 107 14.36 7.27 -6.47
C LEU A 107 15.11 7.83 -7.68
N PHE A 108 15.86 8.91 -7.42
CA PHE A 108 16.68 9.62 -8.39
C PHE A 108 18.10 9.76 -7.89
N ARG A 109 19.07 9.63 -8.80
CA ARG A 109 20.47 9.91 -8.54
C ARG A 109 20.90 11.17 -9.29
N ILE A 110 21.42 12.15 -8.57
CA ILE A 110 21.87 13.44 -9.12
C ILE A 110 23.38 13.35 -9.39
N GLY A 111 23.76 12.71 -10.48
CA GLY A 111 25.17 12.49 -10.80
C GLY A 111 25.95 11.93 -9.61
N ASP A 112 27.02 12.62 -9.23
CA ASP A 112 27.84 12.31 -8.04
C ASP A 112 27.45 13.16 -6.81
N ASP A 113 26.47 14.07 -6.95
CA ASP A 113 26.09 15.02 -5.91
C ASP A 113 25.14 14.44 -4.85
N GLY A 114 24.40 13.38 -5.18
CA GLY A 114 23.54 12.74 -4.20
C GLY A 114 22.28 12.06 -4.75
N TRP A 115 21.32 11.84 -3.84
CA TRP A 115 20.11 11.07 -4.06
C TRP A 115 18.88 11.83 -3.62
N VAL A 116 17.78 11.62 -4.34
CA VAL A 116 16.47 12.18 -4.01
C VAL A 116 15.43 11.07 -4.08
N LEU A 117 14.65 10.92 -3.01
CA LEU A 117 13.48 10.04 -2.98
C LEU A 117 12.23 10.91 -2.95
N VAL A 118 11.33 10.68 -3.89
CA VAL A 118 10.01 11.32 -3.91
C VAL A 118 8.94 10.27 -3.63
N SER A 119 8.02 10.58 -2.73
CA SER A 119 6.91 9.69 -2.37
C SER A 119 5.70 10.46 -1.86
N GLU A 120 4.68 9.73 -1.48
CA GLU A 120 3.53 10.24 -0.74
C GLU A 120 3.31 9.44 0.54
N THR A 121 2.59 10.01 1.50
CA THR A 121 2.17 9.32 2.72
C THR A 121 0.88 9.89 3.27
N GLY A 122 0.17 9.10 4.08
CA GLY A 122 -1.08 9.53 4.70
C GLY A 122 -2.29 9.48 3.76
N VAL A 123 -2.27 8.60 2.77
CA VAL A 123 -3.45 8.31 1.93
C VAL A 123 -4.44 7.51 2.75
N ASP A 124 -5.70 7.94 2.77
CA ASP A 124 -6.81 7.27 3.43
C ASP A 124 -8.08 7.30 2.56
N SER A 125 -9.21 6.85 3.10
CA SER A 125 -10.50 6.77 2.39
C SER A 125 -11.03 8.12 1.88
N ARG A 126 -10.41 9.23 2.27
CA ARG A 126 -10.79 10.59 1.83
C ARG A 126 -10.11 11.03 0.55
N TYR A 127 -9.12 10.26 0.07
CA TYR A 127 -8.36 10.60 -1.13
C TYR A 127 -8.06 9.36 -1.97
N CYS A 128 -7.48 9.54 -3.16
CA CYS A 128 -6.94 8.46 -3.97
C CYS A 128 -5.43 8.31 -3.74
N GLY A 129 -4.86 7.15 -4.04
CA GLY A 129 -3.43 7.03 -4.24
C GLY A 129 -2.99 7.81 -5.48
N SER A 130 -1.73 8.23 -5.51
CA SER A 130 -1.16 8.91 -6.66
C SER A 130 0.19 8.34 -7.07
N ARG A 131 0.70 8.78 -8.19
CA ARG A 131 1.98 8.39 -8.77
C ARG A 131 2.66 9.58 -9.43
N LEU A 132 3.90 9.44 -9.87
CA LEU A 132 4.50 10.41 -10.79
C LEU A 132 4.02 10.16 -12.22
N SER A 133 3.79 11.24 -12.96
CA SER A 133 3.58 11.20 -14.42
C SER A 133 4.82 10.67 -15.13
N ASP A 134 4.73 10.46 -16.43
CA ASP A 134 5.92 10.44 -17.28
C ASP A 134 6.65 11.79 -17.24
N VAL A 135 7.95 11.77 -17.57
CA VAL A 135 8.74 12.99 -17.66
C VAL A 135 8.24 13.86 -18.82
N SER A 136 8.10 15.15 -18.56
CA SER A 136 7.76 16.16 -19.56
C SER A 136 8.94 17.09 -19.86
N GLU A 137 8.74 18.06 -20.74
CA GLU A 137 9.75 19.06 -21.08
C GLU A 137 10.31 19.77 -19.85
N GLY A 138 11.62 20.01 -19.87
CA GLY A 138 12.33 20.67 -18.76
C GLY A 138 12.52 19.78 -17.54
N ASN A 139 12.56 18.46 -17.73
CA ASN A 139 12.81 17.47 -16.68
C ASN A 139 11.79 17.55 -15.52
N LEU A 140 10.54 17.70 -15.87
CA LEU A 140 9.44 17.84 -14.92
C LEU A 140 8.62 16.57 -14.84
N TYR A 141 8.44 16.06 -13.63
CA TYR A 141 7.42 15.08 -13.29
C TYR A 141 6.30 15.77 -12.52
N THR A 142 5.06 15.38 -12.75
CA THR A 142 3.88 15.89 -12.02
C THR A 142 3.16 14.76 -11.31
N ILE A 143 2.30 15.10 -10.37
CA ILE A 143 1.40 14.13 -9.75
C ILE A 143 0.38 13.66 -10.79
N ALA A 144 0.17 12.35 -10.88
CA ALA A 144 -0.86 11.72 -11.68
C ALA A 144 -1.83 10.91 -10.81
N PHE A 145 -3.11 11.01 -11.14
CA PHE A 145 -4.20 10.30 -10.47
C PHE A 145 -4.44 8.92 -11.09
N PRO A 146 -5.27 8.07 -10.45
CA PRO A 146 -5.63 6.75 -10.96
C PRO A 146 -6.15 6.79 -12.40
N MET A 147 -6.03 5.66 -13.11
CA MET A 147 -6.61 5.48 -14.44
C MET A 147 -8.11 5.19 -14.35
N ALA A 148 -8.86 5.59 -15.38
CA ALA A 148 -10.30 5.37 -15.43
C ALA A 148 -10.68 3.87 -15.38
N GLU A 149 -9.83 3.03 -15.96
CA GLU A 149 -10.00 1.58 -16.07
C GLU A 149 -9.75 0.83 -14.76
N GLU A 150 -9.00 1.41 -13.81
CA GLU A 150 -8.75 0.78 -12.51
C GLU A 150 -10.07 0.38 -11.83
N ASN A 151 -10.01 -0.67 -11.03
CA ASN A 151 -11.17 -1.24 -10.35
C ASN A 151 -12.30 -1.63 -11.33
N ASN A 152 -11.90 -2.12 -12.53
CA ASN A 152 -12.80 -2.48 -13.62
C ASN A 152 -13.78 -1.35 -14.01
N GLY A 153 -13.27 -0.12 -14.02
CA GLY A 153 -14.05 1.08 -14.35
C GLY A 153 -14.95 1.61 -13.22
N ASN A 154 -15.01 0.93 -12.07
CA ASN A 154 -15.84 1.37 -10.96
C ASN A 154 -15.15 2.48 -10.14
N GLY A 155 -15.94 3.41 -9.63
CA GLY A 155 -15.47 4.57 -8.90
C GLY A 155 -14.92 5.67 -9.81
N THR A 156 -14.49 6.77 -9.19
CA THR A 156 -13.98 7.95 -9.88
C THR A 156 -12.48 8.11 -9.73
N VAL A 157 -11.83 8.69 -10.72
CA VAL A 157 -10.39 9.02 -10.65
C VAL A 157 -10.12 10.25 -9.79
N ALA A 158 -11.12 11.11 -9.63
CA ALA A 158 -11.05 12.37 -8.90
C ALA A 158 -11.56 12.17 -7.47
N PRO A 159 -10.70 12.27 -6.45
CA PRO A 159 -11.13 12.11 -5.07
C PRO A 159 -12.05 13.26 -4.64
N ALA A 160 -13.03 12.91 -3.78
CA ALA A 160 -13.96 13.87 -3.20
C ALA A 160 -13.97 13.74 -1.67
N PHE A 161 -13.94 14.88 -0.98
CA PHE A 161 -13.94 14.92 0.48
C PHE A 161 -14.63 16.14 1.04
N ALA A 162 -15.01 16.05 2.32
CA ALA A 162 -15.65 17.15 3.05
C ALA A 162 -14.66 18.28 3.35
N LEU A 163 -15.16 19.52 3.36
CA LEU A 163 -14.39 20.71 3.75
C LEU A 163 -14.63 21.09 5.21
N PRO A 164 -13.59 21.49 5.97
CA PRO A 164 -12.20 21.56 5.56
C PRO A 164 -11.56 20.17 5.40
N GLY A 165 -10.63 20.01 4.46
CA GLY A 165 -9.96 18.76 4.21
C GLY A 165 -8.54 18.96 3.70
N ALA A 166 -7.77 17.89 3.65
CA ALA A 166 -6.37 17.93 3.24
C ALA A 166 -6.04 16.80 2.26
N THR A 167 -5.09 17.06 1.36
CA THR A 167 -4.47 16.03 0.54
C THR A 167 -3.54 15.15 1.38
N PRO A 168 -3.14 13.97 0.88
CA PRO A 168 -1.97 13.27 1.40
C PRO A 168 -0.71 14.15 1.40
N TRP A 169 0.28 13.77 2.19
CA TRP A 169 1.58 14.41 2.18
C TRP A 169 2.38 13.97 0.96
N ARG A 170 3.03 14.94 0.31
CA ARG A 170 4.11 14.70 -0.65
C ARG A 170 5.42 14.79 0.11
N THR A 171 6.30 13.79 -0.08
CA THR A 171 7.57 13.72 0.64
C THR A 171 8.75 13.74 -0.31
N ILE A 172 9.80 14.45 0.08
CA ILE A 172 11.08 14.50 -0.59
C ILE A 172 12.15 14.23 0.45
N THR A 173 12.93 13.17 0.25
CA THR A 173 14.11 12.89 1.08
C THR A 173 15.36 13.10 0.25
N VAL A 174 16.36 13.79 0.79
CA VAL A 174 17.63 14.08 0.10
C VAL A 174 18.82 13.57 0.90
N GLY A 175 19.87 13.16 0.20
CA GLY A 175 21.09 12.73 0.83
C GLY A 175 22.27 12.69 -0.14
N GLU A 176 23.47 13.04 0.31
CA GLU A 176 24.71 12.82 -0.45
C GLU A 176 25.00 11.34 -0.68
N THR A 177 24.46 10.48 0.15
CA THR A 177 24.54 9.03 0.06
C THR A 177 23.16 8.40 0.17
N LEU A 178 23.03 7.09 -0.07
CA LEU A 178 21.79 6.34 0.14
C LEU A 178 21.39 6.21 1.63
N LYS A 179 22.29 6.50 2.57
CA LYS A 179 22.00 6.31 4.00
C LYS A 179 20.77 7.12 4.46
N PRO A 180 20.63 8.44 4.22
CA PRO A 180 19.42 9.17 4.60
C PRO A 180 18.16 8.65 3.88
N ILE A 181 18.30 8.14 2.65
CA ILE A 181 17.17 7.57 1.90
C ILE A 181 16.63 6.29 2.56
N VAL A 182 17.54 5.43 3.03
CA VAL A 182 17.17 4.15 3.67
C VAL A 182 16.69 4.35 5.12
N GLU A 183 17.25 5.33 5.81
CA GLU A 183 16.96 5.60 7.23
C GLU A 183 15.81 6.57 7.47
N THR A 184 15.26 7.21 6.42
CA THR A 184 14.17 8.16 6.60
C THR A 184 12.95 7.52 7.25
N THR A 185 12.34 8.25 8.16
CA THR A 185 11.08 7.88 8.82
C THR A 185 9.95 8.87 8.48
N VAL A 186 10.16 9.78 7.51
CA VAL A 186 9.21 10.84 7.17
C VAL A 186 7.81 10.33 6.85
N ALA A 187 7.71 9.15 6.22
CA ALA A 187 6.43 8.54 5.88
C ALA A 187 5.55 8.27 7.11
N TRP A 188 6.16 7.98 8.24
CA TRP A 188 5.48 7.73 9.51
C TRP A 188 5.41 8.98 10.40
N ASP A 189 6.40 9.85 10.33
CA ASP A 189 6.55 11.01 11.22
C ASP A 189 5.46 12.07 11.00
N VAL A 190 5.03 12.26 9.75
CA VAL A 190 4.05 13.30 9.40
C VAL A 190 2.60 12.84 9.51
N VAL A 191 2.37 11.54 9.69
CA VAL A 191 1.02 10.96 9.85
C VAL A 191 0.66 10.73 11.32
N ARG A 192 -0.63 10.63 11.59
CA ARG A 192 -1.17 10.36 12.93
C ARG A 192 -1.86 9.00 12.94
N PRO A 193 -1.87 8.30 14.07
CA PRO A 193 -2.76 7.16 14.26
C PRO A 193 -4.21 7.57 13.98
N LEU A 194 -4.93 6.77 13.19
CA LEU A 194 -6.36 6.94 12.92
C LEU A 194 -7.21 6.08 13.86
N TYR A 195 -6.63 5.01 14.40
CA TYR A 195 -7.26 4.07 15.30
C TYR A 195 -6.41 3.88 16.56
N GLU A 196 -7.10 3.70 17.69
CA GLU A 196 -6.52 3.22 18.94
C GLU A 196 -6.92 1.75 19.09
N THR A 197 -5.94 0.84 18.99
CA THR A 197 -6.20 -0.58 19.15
C THR A 197 -6.26 -0.98 20.63
N LYS A 198 -7.11 -1.97 20.93
CA LYS A 198 -7.14 -2.66 22.23
C LYS A 198 -6.30 -3.93 22.25
N TYR A 199 -5.69 -4.29 21.12
CA TYR A 199 -4.88 -5.49 20.97
C TYR A 199 -3.40 -5.17 20.99
N ASP A 200 -2.62 -6.08 21.55
CA ASP A 200 -1.16 -6.06 21.50
C ASP A 200 -0.71 -6.93 20.31
N TYR A 201 -0.36 -6.28 19.22
CA TYR A 201 0.11 -6.95 18.01
C TYR A 201 1.58 -7.30 18.11
N ARG A 202 1.89 -8.58 17.94
CA ARG A 202 3.26 -9.08 17.90
C ARG A 202 3.67 -9.32 16.46
N PHE A 203 4.56 -8.48 15.96
CA PHE A 203 5.20 -8.68 14.65
C PHE A 203 6.24 -9.78 14.73
N GLY A 204 6.44 -10.52 13.64
CA GLY A 204 7.35 -11.66 13.63
C GLY A 204 7.64 -12.17 12.23
N ARG A 205 8.36 -13.27 12.18
CA ARG A 205 8.75 -13.96 10.94
C ARG A 205 7.81 -15.11 10.67
N GLY A 206 7.64 -15.44 9.40
CA GLY A 206 6.77 -16.54 9.01
C GLY A 206 7.33 -17.37 7.86
N THR A 207 6.87 -18.60 7.75
CA THR A 207 7.06 -19.43 6.57
C THR A 207 5.91 -19.23 5.59
N TRP A 208 6.19 -19.41 4.30
CA TRP A 208 5.22 -19.26 3.22
C TRP A 208 5.55 -20.28 2.12
N SER A 209 4.75 -21.34 2.02
CA SER A 209 5.02 -22.45 1.11
C SER A 209 4.88 -22.08 -0.36
N TRP A 210 3.93 -21.21 -0.65
CA TRP A 210 3.58 -20.83 -2.02
C TRP A 210 4.76 -20.24 -2.80
N ILE A 211 5.64 -19.49 -2.13
CA ILE A 211 6.78 -18.84 -2.81
C ILE A 211 7.76 -19.84 -3.44
N LEU A 212 7.84 -21.05 -2.92
CA LEU A 212 8.72 -22.12 -3.42
C LEU A 212 7.96 -23.20 -4.18
N TRP A 213 6.80 -23.61 -3.71
CA TRP A 213 6.09 -24.78 -4.22
C TRP A 213 4.75 -24.42 -4.89
N GLN A 214 4.40 -23.14 -4.98
CA GLN A 214 3.21 -22.62 -5.63
C GLN A 214 1.91 -23.26 -5.11
N ASP A 215 0.83 -23.19 -5.90
CA ASP A 215 -0.51 -23.67 -5.55
C ASP A 215 -0.56 -25.13 -5.10
N GLY A 216 0.32 -25.98 -5.66
CA GLY A 216 0.41 -27.40 -5.28
C GLY A 216 0.74 -27.65 -3.82
N SER A 217 1.37 -26.68 -3.15
CA SER A 217 1.69 -26.78 -1.71
C SER A 217 0.50 -26.50 -0.80
N ILE A 218 -0.60 -25.98 -1.32
CA ILE A 218 -1.76 -25.63 -0.49
C ILE A 218 -2.61 -26.87 -0.27
N ASN A 219 -2.10 -27.74 0.57
CA ASN A 219 -2.73 -28.95 1.06
C ASN A 219 -2.33 -29.17 2.53
N TYR A 220 -3.07 -29.98 3.23
CA TYR A 220 -2.90 -30.17 4.68
C TYR A 220 -1.49 -30.64 5.05
N ASP A 221 -0.96 -31.63 4.35
CA ASP A 221 0.30 -32.29 4.71
C ASP A 221 1.51 -31.39 4.48
N ASP A 222 1.53 -30.63 3.39
CA ASP A 222 2.58 -29.66 3.14
C ASP A 222 2.52 -28.47 4.11
N GLN A 223 1.32 -28.03 4.50
CA GLN A 223 1.18 -27.00 5.51
C GLN A 223 1.68 -27.47 6.88
N VAL A 224 1.46 -28.72 7.27
CA VAL A 224 2.09 -29.31 8.48
C VAL A 224 3.62 -29.21 8.40
N ARG A 225 4.23 -29.53 7.25
CA ARG A 225 5.68 -29.42 7.07
C ARG A 225 6.19 -28.00 7.24
N TYR A 226 5.47 -26.99 6.70
CA TYR A 226 5.85 -25.59 6.81
C TYR A 226 5.62 -25.03 8.21
N ILE A 227 4.63 -25.51 8.94
CA ILE A 227 4.44 -25.22 10.37
C ILE A 227 5.61 -25.81 11.19
N ASP A 228 5.98 -27.07 10.95
CA ASP A 228 7.13 -27.68 11.60
C ASP A 228 8.43 -26.96 11.26
N PHE A 229 8.58 -26.49 10.02
CA PHE A 229 9.72 -25.69 9.60
C PHE A 229 9.75 -24.33 10.34
N ALA A 230 8.62 -23.62 10.42
CA ALA A 230 8.52 -22.38 11.19
C ALA A 230 8.92 -22.61 12.66
N ALA A 231 8.41 -23.66 13.29
CA ALA A 231 8.75 -24.02 14.67
C ALA A 231 10.26 -24.30 14.84
N ALA A 232 10.85 -25.09 13.92
CA ALA A 232 12.27 -25.43 13.95
C ALA A 232 13.18 -24.20 13.77
N MET A 233 12.74 -23.20 12.97
CA MET A 233 13.44 -21.94 12.76
C MET A 233 13.19 -20.91 13.90
N GLY A 234 12.29 -21.19 14.82
CA GLY A 234 11.89 -20.23 15.85
C GLY A 234 11.11 -19.04 15.26
N TYR A 235 10.35 -19.28 14.19
CA TYR A 235 9.47 -18.27 13.58
C TYR A 235 8.11 -18.29 14.26
N GLU A 236 7.50 -17.14 14.33
CA GLU A 236 6.25 -16.92 15.04
C GLU A 236 5.03 -17.37 14.23
N TYR A 237 5.15 -17.35 12.87
CA TYR A 237 4.00 -17.49 11.98
C TYR A 237 4.23 -18.49 10.85
N ALA A 238 3.11 -18.97 10.27
CA ALA A 238 3.08 -19.60 8.96
C ALA A 238 1.89 -19.03 8.18
N LEU A 239 2.13 -18.67 6.90
CA LEU A 239 1.10 -18.19 5.99
C LEU A 239 0.61 -19.34 5.11
N ILE A 240 -0.69 -19.60 5.14
CA ILE A 240 -1.39 -20.52 4.26
C ILE A 240 -2.05 -19.69 3.15
N ASP A 241 -1.59 -19.88 1.93
CA ASP A 241 -1.95 -19.08 0.76
C ASP A 241 -3.28 -19.51 0.11
N ASN A 242 -3.60 -19.01 -1.07
CA ASN A 242 -4.84 -19.22 -1.82
C ASN A 242 -5.28 -20.69 -1.89
N TRP A 243 -6.52 -20.96 -2.26
CA TRP A 243 -7.11 -22.31 -2.37
C TRP A 243 -7.24 -23.11 -1.06
N TRP A 244 -6.90 -22.52 0.11
CA TRP A 244 -7.02 -23.26 1.38
C TRP A 244 -8.47 -23.67 1.69
N ASP A 245 -9.43 -22.88 1.25
CA ASP A 245 -10.87 -23.12 1.46
C ASP A 245 -11.38 -24.35 0.73
N THR A 246 -10.84 -24.64 -0.44
CA THR A 246 -11.19 -25.81 -1.27
C THR A 246 -10.28 -27.01 -1.00
N ASN A 247 -8.97 -26.81 -0.92
CA ASN A 247 -7.99 -27.90 -0.83
C ASN A 247 -7.86 -28.46 0.61
N ILE A 248 -8.01 -27.61 1.62
CA ILE A 248 -7.95 -28.01 3.03
C ILE A 248 -9.36 -28.04 3.64
N GLY A 249 -10.13 -26.99 3.40
CA GLY A 249 -11.48 -26.82 3.93
C GLY A 249 -11.52 -26.34 5.38
N ARG A 250 -12.64 -25.79 5.78
CA ARG A 250 -12.81 -25.12 7.09
C ARG A 250 -12.63 -26.04 8.27
N ASP A 251 -13.12 -27.26 8.20
CA ASP A 251 -13.02 -28.22 9.32
C ASP A 251 -11.58 -28.65 9.55
N ARG A 252 -10.85 -28.99 8.49
CA ARG A 252 -9.42 -29.34 8.59
C ARG A 252 -8.55 -28.13 8.92
N MET A 253 -8.95 -26.92 8.55
CA MET A 253 -8.27 -25.70 8.93
C MET A 253 -8.28 -25.51 10.44
N LYS A 254 -9.39 -25.83 11.14
CA LYS A 254 -9.43 -25.81 12.60
C LYS A 254 -8.36 -26.73 13.20
N SER A 255 -8.25 -27.95 12.70
CA SER A 255 -7.22 -28.90 13.16
C SER A 255 -5.80 -28.39 12.89
N LEU A 256 -5.60 -27.70 11.76
CA LEU A 256 -4.29 -27.14 11.42
C LEU A 256 -3.90 -25.97 12.32
N VAL A 257 -4.86 -25.13 12.70
CA VAL A 257 -4.64 -24.05 13.69
C VAL A 257 -4.28 -24.63 15.06
N GLU A 258 -4.99 -25.68 15.50
CA GLU A 258 -4.69 -26.36 16.75
C GLU A 258 -3.29 -27.01 16.73
N TYR A 259 -2.92 -27.62 15.60
CA TYR A 259 -1.59 -28.18 15.40
C TYR A 259 -0.50 -27.10 15.46
N ALA A 260 -0.64 -26.01 14.70
CA ALA A 260 0.31 -24.91 14.69
C ALA A 260 0.53 -24.35 16.11
N ARG A 261 -0.55 -24.14 16.84
CA ARG A 261 -0.49 -23.67 18.23
C ARG A 261 0.26 -24.64 19.14
N SER A 262 0.10 -25.97 18.95
CA SER A 262 0.85 -26.98 19.71
C SER A 262 2.37 -26.91 19.46
N LYS A 263 2.78 -26.31 18.33
CA LYS A 263 4.19 -26.09 17.96
C LYS A 263 4.69 -24.69 18.32
N GLY A 264 3.86 -23.85 18.90
CA GLY A 264 4.18 -22.43 19.20
C GLY A 264 4.17 -21.53 17.97
N VAL A 265 3.52 -21.95 16.88
CA VAL A 265 3.36 -21.19 15.63
C VAL A 265 1.91 -20.74 15.49
N GLU A 266 1.71 -19.55 15.01
CA GLU A 266 0.39 -18.95 14.73
C GLU A 266 0.18 -18.80 13.23
N LEU A 267 -1.08 -18.78 12.76
CA LEU A 267 -1.38 -18.82 11.34
C LEU A 267 -1.91 -17.48 10.81
N PHE A 268 -1.51 -17.18 9.55
CA PHE A 268 -2.14 -16.23 8.65
C PHE A 268 -2.83 -16.98 7.53
N LEU A 269 -4.00 -16.49 7.10
CA LEU A 269 -4.75 -17.07 5.98
C LEU A 269 -4.91 -16.05 4.86
N TRP A 270 -4.80 -16.52 3.62
CA TRP A 270 -4.94 -15.71 2.43
C TRP A 270 -6.40 -15.50 2.06
N TYR A 271 -6.70 -14.31 1.52
CA TYR A 271 -7.98 -13.91 0.92
C TYR A 271 -7.74 -13.06 -0.32
N SER A 272 -8.59 -13.20 -1.34
CA SER A 272 -8.70 -12.19 -2.38
C SER A 272 -9.46 -10.97 -1.86
N SER A 273 -8.98 -9.77 -2.20
CA SER A 273 -9.74 -8.55 -1.95
C SER A 273 -10.95 -8.44 -2.87
N SER A 274 -10.89 -9.13 -4.04
CA SER A 274 -11.81 -8.92 -5.15
C SER A 274 -13.21 -9.48 -4.90
N GLY A 275 -14.19 -8.75 -5.44
CA GLY A 275 -15.52 -9.25 -5.68
C GLY A 275 -15.83 -9.26 -7.19
N TYR A 276 -15.49 -8.21 -7.92
CA TYR A 276 -15.97 -8.02 -9.31
C TYR A 276 -14.98 -7.31 -10.24
N TRP A 277 -13.81 -6.89 -9.76
CA TRP A 277 -12.87 -6.10 -10.60
C TRP A 277 -11.84 -6.94 -11.35
N ASN A 278 -11.68 -8.20 -11.05
CA ASN A 278 -10.80 -9.11 -11.79
C ASN A 278 -11.40 -10.51 -11.95
N ASP A 279 -10.69 -11.39 -12.63
CA ASP A 279 -11.15 -12.74 -12.98
C ASP A 279 -10.50 -13.82 -12.10
N ILE A 280 -10.11 -13.48 -10.88
CA ILE A 280 -9.47 -14.40 -9.94
C ILE A 280 -10.42 -15.53 -9.54
N GLU A 281 -9.93 -16.76 -9.65
CA GLU A 281 -10.61 -17.98 -9.25
C GLU A 281 -10.12 -18.46 -7.86
N GLN A 282 -8.90 -18.07 -7.48
CA GLN A 282 -8.29 -18.50 -6.23
C GLN A 282 -9.11 -18.02 -5.05
N GLY A 283 -9.58 -18.99 -4.27
CA GLY A 283 -10.38 -18.74 -3.07
C GLY A 283 -9.53 -18.52 -1.81
N PRO A 284 -10.14 -17.92 -0.79
CA PRO A 284 -11.51 -17.37 -0.75
C PRO A 284 -11.66 -16.04 -1.50
N VAL A 285 -12.67 -15.95 -2.35
CA VAL A 285 -13.10 -14.72 -3.03
C VAL A 285 -14.43 -14.23 -2.48
N ASN A 286 -14.79 -12.97 -2.72
CA ASN A 286 -16.05 -12.35 -2.28
C ASN A 286 -16.25 -12.34 -0.75
N HIS A 287 -15.16 -12.30 0.00
CA HIS A 287 -15.19 -12.26 1.46
C HIS A 287 -14.74 -10.91 2.01
N MET A 288 -13.85 -10.19 1.31
CA MET A 288 -13.25 -8.96 1.84
C MET A 288 -13.92 -7.69 1.30
N ASP A 289 -14.55 -7.73 0.16
CA ASP A 289 -15.22 -6.59 -0.49
C ASP A 289 -16.56 -6.21 0.16
N ASN A 290 -17.25 -7.15 0.81
CA ASN A 290 -18.54 -6.93 1.45
C ASN A 290 -18.40 -6.88 2.97
N ALA A 291 -18.79 -5.77 3.59
CA ALA A 291 -18.62 -5.53 5.03
C ALA A 291 -19.31 -6.58 5.91
N ILE A 292 -20.52 -7.07 5.53
CA ILE A 292 -21.26 -8.05 6.35
C ILE A 292 -20.56 -9.42 6.28
N ILE A 293 -20.14 -9.81 5.09
CA ILE A 293 -19.43 -11.09 4.89
C ILE A 293 -18.06 -11.01 5.57
N ARG A 294 -17.32 -9.94 5.36
CA ARG A 294 -15.99 -9.69 5.93
C ARG A 294 -16.00 -9.78 7.46
N LYS A 295 -16.90 -9.07 8.13
CA LYS A 295 -17.01 -9.12 9.61
C LYS A 295 -17.39 -10.51 10.13
N ARG A 296 -18.25 -11.21 9.41
CA ARG A 296 -18.60 -12.61 9.76
C ARG A 296 -17.39 -13.53 9.63
N GLU A 297 -16.63 -13.35 8.56
CA GLU A 297 -15.42 -14.13 8.30
C GLU A 297 -14.35 -13.84 9.36
N MET A 298 -14.06 -12.57 9.65
CA MET A 298 -13.07 -12.16 10.66
C MET A 298 -13.46 -12.65 12.06
N LYS A 299 -14.75 -12.65 12.39
CA LYS A 299 -15.23 -13.24 13.65
C LYS A 299 -14.97 -14.74 13.73
N TRP A 300 -15.14 -15.47 12.62
CA TRP A 300 -14.81 -16.88 12.55
C TRP A 300 -13.31 -17.12 12.72
N LEU A 301 -12.45 -16.36 12.02
CA LEU A 301 -10.99 -16.43 12.17
C LEU A 301 -10.55 -16.17 13.60
N GLN A 302 -11.09 -15.13 14.24
CA GLN A 302 -10.84 -14.83 15.64
C GLN A 302 -11.23 -16.02 16.55
N SER A 303 -12.37 -16.65 16.30
CA SER A 303 -12.85 -17.80 17.10
C SER A 303 -11.95 -19.03 17.00
N LEU A 304 -11.25 -19.21 15.88
CA LEU A 304 -10.24 -20.24 15.68
C LEU A 304 -8.90 -19.89 16.34
N GLY A 305 -8.63 -18.60 16.52
CA GLY A 305 -7.36 -18.08 16.99
C GLY A 305 -6.33 -17.87 15.88
N VAL A 306 -6.78 -17.69 14.64
CA VAL A 306 -5.96 -17.16 13.55
C VAL A 306 -5.52 -15.74 13.89
N LYS A 307 -4.28 -15.38 13.58
CA LYS A 307 -3.69 -14.10 13.99
C LYS A 307 -3.66 -13.03 12.93
N GLY A 308 -3.83 -13.42 11.70
CA GLY A 308 -3.85 -12.41 10.62
C GLY A 308 -4.34 -12.97 9.31
N ILE A 309 -4.47 -12.06 8.37
CA ILE A 309 -4.86 -12.33 7.00
C ILE A 309 -3.87 -11.69 6.02
N LYS A 310 -3.62 -12.38 4.90
CA LYS A 310 -3.03 -11.79 3.70
C LYS A 310 -4.17 -11.49 2.75
N VAL A 311 -4.30 -10.25 2.30
CA VAL A 311 -5.34 -9.83 1.34
C VAL A 311 -4.68 -9.36 0.05
N ASP A 312 -5.09 -9.94 -1.08
CA ASP A 312 -4.39 -9.85 -2.35
C ASP A 312 -5.28 -9.28 -3.48
N PHE A 313 -4.68 -8.85 -4.58
CA PHE A 313 -5.30 -8.51 -5.86
C PHE A 313 -6.26 -7.31 -5.85
N PHE A 314 -5.81 -6.20 -5.30
CA PHE A 314 -6.58 -4.95 -5.33
C PHE A 314 -6.68 -4.34 -6.74
N GLY A 315 -7.71 -3.56 -6.97
CA GLY A 315 -8.07 -3.05 -8.30
C GLY A 315 -7.41 -1.73 -8.71
N GLY A 316 -6.42 -1.23 -7.98
CA GLY A 316 -5.74 0.05 -8.24
C GLY A 316 -5.80 1.04 -7.09
N ASP A 317 -5.70 2.34 -7.38
CA ASP A 317 -5.50 3.41 -6.41
C ASP A 317 -6.66 4.41 -6.29
N LYS A 318 -7.83 4.10 -6.88
CA LYS A 318 -9.01 4.97 -6.73
C LYS A 318 -9.43 5.11 -5.27
N GLN A 319 -10.15 6.18 -4.96
CA GLN A 319 -10.65 6.45 -3.61
C GLN A 319 -11.47 5.28 -3.03
N GLU A 320 -12.22 4.58 -3.86
CA GLU A 320 -12.97 3.38 -3.49
C GLU A 320 -12.06 2.25 -3.01
N THR A 321 -10.92 2.08 -3.67
CA THR A 321 -9.92 1.09 -3.24
C THR A 321 -9.27 1.50 -1.91
N MET A 322 -8.95 2.79 -1.72
CA MET A 322 -8.44 3.29 -0.44
C MET A 322 -9.46 3.08 0.69
N ARG A 323 -10.74 3.25 0.42
CA ARG A 323 -11.81 2.93 1.38
C ARG A 323 -11.86 1.44 1.71
N LEU A 324 -11.68 0.57 0.72
CA LEU A 324 -11.64 -0.87 0.96
C LEU A 324 -10.48 -1.27 1.86
N TYR A 325 -9.28 -0.71 1.64
CA TYR A 325 -8.14 -0.91 2.54
C TYR A 325 -8.47 -0.50 3.99
N GLU A 326 -8.99 0.71 4.16
CA GLU A 326 -9.35 1.23 5.48
C GLU A 326 -10.43 0.40 6.17
N ASP A 327 -11.46 -0.01 5.43
CA ASP A 327 -12.52 -0.89 5.90
C ASP A 327 -11.99 -2.25 6.37
N ILE A 328 -11.08 -2.87 5.60
CA ILE A 328 -10.45 -4.14 5.96
C ILE A 328 -9.62 -3.96 7.24
N LEU A 329 -8.82 -2.90 7.33
CA LEU A 329 -7.96 -2.64 8.47
C LEU A 329 -8.76 -2.37 9.75
N SER A 330 -9.84 -1.57 9.65
CA SER A 330 -10.73 -1.29 10.77
C SER A 330 -11.44 -2.55 11.27
N ASP A 331 -12.00 -3.34 10.35
CA ASP A 331 -12.69 -4.58 10.71
C ASP A 331 -11.72 -5.64 11.25
N ALA A 332 -10.49 -5.70 10.75
CA ALA A 332 -9.45 -6.59 11.25
C ALA A 332 -9.02 -6.21 12.69
N ASP A 333 -8.85 -4.90 12.96
CA ASP A 333 -8.52 -4.43 14.29
C ASP A 333 -9.63 -4.74 15.30
N ASP A 334 -10.90 -4.60 14.92
CA ASP A 334 -12.04 -5.00 15.76
C ASP A 334 -12.00 -6.48 16.20
N HIS A 335 -11.34 -7.31 15.41
CA HIS A 335 -11.23 -8.77 15.65
C HIS A 335 -9.84 -9.23 16.09
N GLY A 336 -8.89 -8.31 16.30
CA GLY A 336 -7.52 -8.63 16.73
C GLY A 336 -6.70 -9.37 15.66
N LEU A 337 -6.96 -9.10 14.39
CA LEU A 337 -6.26 -9.68 13.25
C LEU A 337 -5.24 -8.70 12.67
N MET A 338 -4.03 -9.19 12.42
CA MET A 338 -3.03 -8.48 11.64
C MET A 338 -3.33 -8.62 10.14
N VAL A 339 -2.92 -7.63 9.34
CA VAL A 339 -3.19 -7.63 7.90
C VAL A 339 -1.89 -7.45 7.11
N ILE A 340 -1.72 -8.28 6.09
CA ILE A 340 -0.69 -8.17 5.06
C ILE A 340 -1.40 -7.89 3.74
N PHE A 341 -1.06 -6.81 3.06
CA PHE A 341 -1.55 -6.53 1.72
C PHE A 341 -0.56 -6.99 0.66
N HIS A 342 -1.08 -7.50 -0.46
CA HIS A 342 -0.32 -7.94 -1.62
C HIS A 342 -1.05 -7.55 -2.91
N GLY A 343 -0.32 -7.47 -4.05
CA GLY A 343 -0.92 -7.01 -5.31
C GLY A 343 -1.59 -5.64 -5.18
N CYS A 344 -0.94 -4.71 -4.49
CA CYS A 344 -1.54 -3.46 -4.03
C CYS A 344 -0.50 -2.34 -4.00
N THR A 345 -0.98 -1.10 -3.86
CA THR A 345 -0.09 0.04 -3.58
C THR A 345 0.68 -0.19 -2.28
N ILE A 346 1.90 0.35 -2.21
CA ILE A 346 2.71 0.29 -0.99
C ILE A 346 2.05 1.19 0.07
N PRO A 347 1.72 0.66 1.25
CA PRO A 347 1.19 1.46 2.34
C PRO A 347 2.26 2.42 2.85
N ARG A 348 2.04 3.70 2.62
CA ARG A 348 2.95 4.76 3.02
C ARG A 348 2.44 5.41 4.29
N GLY A 349 3.04 5.01 5.43
CA GLY A 349 2.66 5.48 6.77
C GLY A 349 1.47 4.71 7.39
N TRP A 350 0.91 3.72 6.72
CA TRP A 350 -0.24 2.96 7.23
C TRP A 350 0.10 2.19 8.50
N GLU A 351 1.33 1.74 8.67
CA GLU A 351 1.81 1.04 9.87
C GLU A 351 1.69 1.90 11.13
N ARG A 352 1.69 3.23 10.97
CA ARG A 352 1.40 4.16 12.04
C ARG A 352 -0.07 4.57 12.12
N MET A 353 -0.73 4.67 10.96
CA MET A 353 -2.14 5.06 10.89
C MET A 353 -3.06 3.96 11.39
N TYR A 354 -2.69 2.70 11.13
CA TYR A 354 -3.47 1.49 11.44
C TYR A 354 -2.57 0.45 12.14
N PRO A 355 -2.68 0.28 13.47
CA PRO A 355 -1.76 -0.58 14.24
C PRO A 355 -1.78 -2.07 13.84
N SER A 356 -2.85 -2.54 13.20
CA SER A 356 -2.99 -3.94 12.73
C SER A 356 -2.20 -4.27 11.47
N VAL A 357 -1.63 -3.28 10.80
CA VAL A 357 -0.85 -3.51 9.57
C VAL A 357 0.48 -4.15 9.91
N GLN A 358 0.67 -5.38 9.45
CA GLN A 358 1.99 -5.98 9.35
C GLN A 358 2.48 -5.84 7.91
N TYR A 359 3.55 -5.10 7.73
CA TYR A 359 4.18 -4.93 6.44
C TYR A 359 5.11 -6.11 6.14
N LEU A 360 4.77 -6.92 5.14
CA LEU A 360 5.76 -7.63 4.35
C LEU A 360 5.95 -6.80 3.09
N PRO A 361 7.14 -6.23 2.88
CA PRO A 361 7.40 -5.54 1.63
C PRO A 361 7.28 -6.56 0.50
N ALA A 362 6.18 -6.53 -0.23
CA ALA A 362 5.99 -7.31 -1.46
C ALA A 362 7.06 -6.96 -2.51
N SER A 363 7.69 -5.80 -2.35
CA SER A 363 8.74 -5.28 -3.23
C SER A 363 10.15 -5.87 -3.02
N VAL A 364 10.36 -6.76 -2.06
CA VAL A 364 11.72 -7.30 -1.77
C VAL A 364 12.01 -8.61 -2.50
N TYR A 365 10.99 -9.24 -3.09
CA TYR A 365 11.20 -10.44 -3.87
C TYR A 365 10.93 -10.16 -5.35
N PRO A 366 11.98 -10.02 -6.18
CA PRO A 366 11.78 -10.13 -7.61
C PRO A 366 11.14 -11.50 -7.84
N GLN A 367 9.94 -11.52 -8.44
CA GLN A 367 9.43 -12.77 -8.99
C GLN A 367 10.42 -13.14 -10.12
N TYR A 368 11.27 -14.10 -9.84
CA TYR A 368 12.00 -14.76 -10.90
C TYR A 368 10.96 -15.47 -11.75
N GLY A 369 10.59 -14.84 -12.85
CA GLY A 369 9.85 -15.49 -13.90
C GLY A 369 10.70 -16.66 -14.40
N GLY A 370 10.20 -17.87 -14.23
CA GLY A 370 10.69 -19.04 -14.91
C GLY A 370 10.22 -19.06 -16.34
#